data_dc7ffaec0d058bdc325b1e4718631c53
#
_entry.id   dc7ffaec0d058bdc325b1e4718631c53
#
_cell.length_a   1.000
_cell.length_b   1.000
_cell.length_c   1.000
_cell.angle_alpha   90.00
_cell.angle_beta   90.00
_cell.angle_gamma   90.00
#
_symmetry.space_group_name_H-M   'P 1'
#
loop_
_entity.id
_entity.type
_entity.pdbx_description
1 polymer ?
#
loop_
_entity_poly.entity_id
_entity_poly.type
_entity_poly.pdbx_seq_one_letter_code
_entity_poly.pdbx_strand_id
1 'polypeptide(L)'
;PESRGLGDVYKRQEYDKIWQAFAVLVPVKTVGVMGDSRTYENLVGLRAVTSRDGMTADWYRMPNEILEVCSNRIINEVNGVNRVVYDITSKPPGTIEWE
;
A
#
# COMPACT_ATOMS: atom_id res chain seq x y z
N PRO A 1 8.20 -2.59 12.12
CA PRO A 1 6.79 -2.59 11.82
C PRO A 1 6.49 -3.04 10.40
N GLU A 2 5.26 -3.38 10.16
CA GLU A 2 4.81 -3.95 8.90
C GLU A 2 5.04 -3.03 7.71
N SER A 3 4.83 -1.73 7.87
CA SER A 3 5.04 -0.78 6.78
C SER A 3 6.50 -0.75 6.32
N ARG A 4 7.42 -0.94 7.24
CA ARG A 4 8.83 -1.02 6.91
C ARG A 4 9.15 -2.28 6.12
N GLY A 5 8.57 -3.42 6.52
CA GLY A 5 8.75 -4.68 5.80
C GLY A 5 8.20 -4.61 4.39
N LEU A 6 7.07 -3.94 4.20
CA LEU A 6 6.49 -3.74 2.87
C LEU A 6 7.37 -2.86 1.99
N GLY A 7 7.96 -1.80 2.57
CA GLY A 7 8.91 -0.98 1.86
C GLY A 7 10.11 -1.78 1.39
N ASP A 8 10.59 -2.71 2.21
CA ASP A 8 11.71 -3.58 1.85
C ASP A 8 11.33 -4.53 0.71
N VAL A 9 10.11 -5.04 0.68
CA VAL A 9 9.63 -5.88 -0.44
C VAL A 9 9.64 -5.08 -1.73
N TYR A 10 9.09 -3.86 -1.73
CA TYR A 10 9.11 -3.00 -2.89
C TYR A 10 10.54 -2.73 -3.36
N LYS A 11 11.41 -2.30 -2.45
CA LYS A 11 12.77 -1.90 -2.78
C LYS A 11 13.59 -3.06 -3.29
N ARG A 12 13.36 -4.25 -2.77
CA ARG A 12 14.07 -5.45 -3.21
C ARG A 12 13.76 -5.79 -4.67
N GLN A 13 12.51 -5.55 -5.08
CA GLN A 13 12.04 -5.87 -6.43
C GLN A 13 12.25 -4.74 -7.43
N GLU A 14 12.10 -3.49 -6.98
CA GLU A 14 12.03 -2.33 -7.86
C GLU A 14 12.87 -1.15 -7.36
N TYR A 15 14.00 -1.44 -6.73
CA TYR A 15 14.82 -0.45 -6.03
C TYR A 15 15.15 0.78 -6.88
N ASP A 16 15.55 0.58 -8.14
CA ASP A 16 16.01 1.68 -8.99
C ASP A 16 14.88 2.54 -9.55
N LYS A 17 13.62 2.14 -9.35
CA LYS A 17 12.47 2.80 -9.98
C LYS A 17 11.60 3.56 -8.98
N ILE A 18 11.66 3.20 -7.71
CA ILE A 18 10.76 3.77 -6.70
C ILE A 18 11.51 4.81 -5.89
N TRP A 19 10.96 6.03 -5.84
CA TRP A 19 11.50 7.09 -5.00
C TRP A 19 11.03 6.96 -3.57
N GLN A 20 9.76 6.62 -3.35
CA GLN A 20 9.20 6.45 -2.03
C GLN A 20 8.07 5.43 -2.05
N ALA A 21 8.02 4.55 -1.07
CA ALA A 21 6.96 3.57 -0.90
C ALA A 21 6.65 3.41 0.57
N PHE A 22 5.35 3.29 0.90
CA PHE A 22 4.93 3.11 2.27
C PHE A 22 3.53 2.49 2.32
N ALA A 23 3.15 2.05 3.53
CA ALA A 23 1.83 1.53 3.83
C ALA A 23 1.21 2.36 4.95
N VAL A 24 -0.09 2.63 4.84
CA VAL A 24 -0.83 3.42 5.82
C VAL A 24 -2.00 2.60 6.32
N LEU A 25 -2.13 2.49 7.64
CA LEU A 25 -3.34 1.92 8.24
C LEU A 25 -4.42 3.00 8.25
N VAL A 26 -5.51 2.74 7.55
CA VAL A 26 -6.64 3.68 7.47
C VAL A 26 -7.70 3.23 8.47
N PRO A 27 -8.06 4.07 9.45
CA PRO A 27 -9.00 3.68 10.50
C PRO A 27 -10.46 3.80 10.03
N VAL A 28 -10.75 3.17 8.92
CA VAL A 28 -12.10 3.09 8.35
C VAL A 28 -12.48 1.63 8.30
N LYS A 29 -13.66 1.31 8.82
CA LYS A 29 -14.12 -0.08 8.85
C LYS A 29 -14.66 -0.49 7.49
N THR A 30 -14.17 -1.60 6.99
CA THR A 30 -14.62 -2.19 5.74
C THR A 30 -15.18 -3.58 5.99
N VAL A 31 -16.09 -3.99 5.12
CA VAL A 31 -16.70 -5.31 5.22
C VAL A 31 -15.81 -6.34 4.56
N GLY A 32 -15.56 -7.44 5.26
CA GLY A 32 -14.84 -8.59 4.72
C GLY A 32 -15.58 -9.86 5.06
N VAL A 33 -15.08 -10.97 4.53
CA VAL A 33 -15.64 -12.30 4.82
C VAL A 33 -14.48 -13.22 5.19
N MET A 34 -14.65 -13.91 6.31
CA MET A 34 -13.67 -14.90 6.77
C MET A 34 -14.46 -16.17 7.06
N GLY A 35 -14.31 -17.20 6.19
CA GLY A 35 -15.16 -18.37 6.25
C GLY A 35 -16.60 -17.98 5.98
N ASP A 36 -17.51 -18.30 6.91
CA ASP A 36 -18.94 -17.96 6.82
C ASP A 36 -19.27 -16.66 7.53
N SER A 37 -18.29 -16.00 8.14
CA SER A 37 -18.53 -14.83 8.96
C SER A 37 -18.15 -13.55 8.25
N ARG A 38 -18.95 -12.50 8.45
CA ARG A 38 -18.58 -11.15 8.05
C ARG A 38 -17.63 -10.55 9.06
N THR A 39 -16.68 -9.78 8.56
CA THR A 39 -15.78 -9.02 9.41
C THR A 39 -15.91 -7.53 9.11
N TYR A 40 -15.64 -6.71 10.13
CA TYR A 40 -15.62 -5.25 10.00
C TYR A 40 -14.28 -4.80 10.54
N GLU A 41 -13.33 -4.60 9.64
CA GLU A 41 -11.96 -4.30 10.02
C GLU A 41 -11.42 -3.16 9.17
N ASN A 42 -10.21 -2.73 9.47
CA ASN A 42 -9.61 -1.58 8.81
C ASN A 42 -9.03 -1.97 7.45
N LEU A 43 -8.65 -0.96 6.68
CA LEU A 43 -7.94 -1.18 5.43
C LEU A 43 -6.53 -0.61 5.52
N VAL A 44 -5.65 -1.14 4.69
CA VAL A 44 -4.29 -0.62 4.50
C VAL A 44 -4.21 -0.05 3.10
N GLY A 45 -3.71 1.18 3.01
CA GLY A 45 -3.38 1.78 1.73
C GLY A 45 -1.90 1.63 1.43
N LEU A 46 -1.58 1.18 0.24
CA LEU A 46 -0.20 1.11 -0.24
C LEU A 46 0.03 2.26 -1.21
N ARG A 47 1.21 2.85 -1.14
CA ARG A 47 1.59 3.92 -2.05
C ARG A 47 3.04 3.77 -2.44
N ALA A 48 3.31 3.88 -3.74
CA ALA A 48 4.65 3.96 -4.27
C ALA A 48 4.66 5.00 -5.38
N VAL A 49 5.67 5.86 -5.39
CA VAL A 49 5.76 6.95 -6.36
C VAL A 49 7.18 7.07 -6.89
N THR A 50 7.28 7.62 -8.09
CA THR A 50 8.53 8.08 -8.68
C THR A 50 8.51 9.59 -8.70
N SER A 51 9.67 10.21 -8.45
CA SER A 51 9.78 11.66 -8.45
C SER A 51 11.22 12.05 -8.71
N ARG A 52 11.43 13.21 -9.32
CA ARG A 52 12.78 13.76 -9.51
C ARG A 52 13.11 14.81 -8.45
N ASP A 53 12.13 15.56 -8.02
CA ASP A 53 12.36 16.72 -7.17
C ASP A 53 11.43 16.79 -5.95
N GLY A 54 10.52 15.84 -5.78
CA GLY A 54 9.56 15.84 -4.68
C GLY A 54 8.39 16.80 -4.86
N MET A 55 8.47 17.75 -5.79
CA MET A 55 7.39 18.70 -6.04
C MET A 55 6.30 18.08 -6.90
N THR A 56 6.71 17.26 -7.86
CA THR A 56 5.79 16.46 -8.66
C THR A 56 6.17 15.00 -8.49
N ALA A 57 5.18 14.14 -8.51
CA ALA A 57 5.41 12.71 -8.39
C ALA A 57 4.34 11.97 -9.17
N ASP A 58 4.74 10.86 -9.77
CA ASP A 58 3.82 9.99 -10.48
C ASP A 58 3.67 8.70 -9.68
N TRP A 59 2.45 8.16 -9.61
CA TRP A 59 2.27 6.88 -8.93
C TRP A 59 2.97 5.80 -9.74
N TYR A 60 3.63 4.88 -9.02
CA TYR A 60 4.39 3.83 -9.65
C TYR A 60 3.48 2.67 -10.07
N ARG A 61 3.60 2.22 -11.31
CA ARG A 61 2.83 1.10 -11.84
C ARG A 61 3.44 -0.20 -11.35
N MET A 62 3.12 -0.54 -10.10
CA MET A 62 3.67 -1.71 -9.45
C MET A 62 3.22 -2.98 -10.18
N PRO A 63 4.13 -3.91 -10.49
CA PRO A 63 3.73 -5.19 -11.09
C PRO A 63 2.67 -5.91 -10.25
N ASN A 64 1.70 -6.52 -10.92
CA ASN A 64 0.58 -7.18 -10.26
C ASN A 64 1.05 -8.25 -9.28
N GLU A 65 2.11 -8.97 -9.61
CA GLU A 65 2.65 -10.04 -8.77
C GLU A 65 3.14 -9.50 -7.43
N ILE A 66 3.74 -8.30 -7.45
CA ILE A 66 4.23 -7.67 -6.22
C ILE A 66 3.06 -7.20 -5.38
N LEU A 67 2.05 -6.59 -6.00
CA LEU A 67 0.84 -6.17 -5.29
C LEU A 67 0.14 -7.35 -4.65
N GLU A 68 0.06 -8.47 -5.35
CA GLU A 68 -0.56 -9.68 -4.83
C GLU A 68 0.18 -10.21 -3.61
N VAL A 69 1.51 -10.28 -3.68
CA VAL A 69 2.33 -10.73 -2.54
C VAL A 69 2.14 -9.81 -1.34
N CYS A 70 2.18 -8.49 -1.57
CA CYS A 70 2.02 -7.52 -0.49
C CYS A 70 0.64 -7.63 0.15
N SER A 71 -0.41 -7.72 -0.66
CA SER A 71 -1.76 -7.87 -0.17
C SER A 71 -1.93 -9.13 0.67
N ASN A 72 -1.45 -10.26 0.17
CA ASN A 72 -1.55 -11.53 0.88
C ASN A 72 -0.80 -11.49 2.20
N ARG A 73 0.39 -10.92 2.22
CA ARG A 73 1.16 -10.81 3.44
C ARG A 73 0.49 -9.93 4.48
N ILE A 74 -0.04 -8.78 4.05
CA ILE A 74 -0.73 -7.88 4.97
C ILE A 74 -1.94 -8.56 5.58
N ILE A 75 -2.78 -9.17 4.76
CA ILE A 75 -4.00 -9.82 5.24
C ILE A 75 -3.68 -10.97 6.21
N ASN A 76 -2.61 -11.72 5.93
CA ASN A 76 -2.26 -12.90 6.75
C ASN A 76 -1.47 -12.54 8.01
N GLU A 77 -0.71 -11.46 7.99
CA GLU A 77 0.23 -11.15 9.07
C GLU A 77 -0.21 -9.98 9.95
N VAL A 78 -1.11 -9.12 9.47
CA VAL A 78 -1.55 -7.94 10.23
C VAL A 78 -2.97 -8.17 10.73
N ASN A 79 -3.13 -8.20 12.05
CA ASN A 79 -4.44 -8.35 12.66
C ASN A 79 -5.25 -7.07 12.49
N GLY A 80 -6.55 -7.24 12.25
CA GLY A 80 -7.46 -6.10 12.18
C GLY A 80 -7.52 -5.43 10.82
N VAL A 81 -7.00 -6.09 9.78
CA VAL A 81 -7.04 -5.59 8.41
C VAL A 81 -7.67 -6.65 7.51
N ASN A 82 -8.69 -6.23 6.76
CA ASN A 82 -9.36 -7.14 5.82
C ASN A 82 -9.36 -6.63 4.38
N ARG A 83 -8.68 -5.52 4.11
CA ARG A 83 -8.65 -4.96 2.76
C ARG A 83 -7.36 -4.18 2.53
N VAL A 84 -6.80 -4.34 1.33
CA VAL A 84 -5.61 -3.60 0.89
C VAL A 84 -5.98 -2.85 -0.39
N VAL A 85 -5.64 -1.57 -0.45
CA VAL A 85 -5.84 -0.74 -1.63
C VAL A 85 -4.52 -0.13 -2.06
N TYR A 86 -4.38 0.20 -3.33
CA TYR A 86 -3.20 0.85 -3.87
C TYR A 86 -3.56 2.24 -4.38
N ASP A 87 -2.84 3.27 -3.93
CA ASP A 87 -3.10 4.65 -4.31
C ASP A 87 -2.51 4.94 -5.70
N ILE A 88 -3.37 5.26 -6.64
CA ILE A 88 -2.99 5.52 -8.04
C ILE A 88 -3.09 7.01 -8.38
N THR A 89 -2.85 7.87 -7.42
CA THR A 89 -2.97 9.31 -7.59
C THR A 89 -1.58 9.94 -7.68
N SER A 90 -1.38 10.75 -8.70
CA SER A 90 -0.13 11.49 -8.88
C SER A 90 -0.16 12.81 -8.12
N LYS A 91 1.00 13.40 -7.91
CA LYS A 91 1.11 14.73 -7.31
C LYS A 91 1.48 15.73 -8.42
N PRO A 92 0.68 16.76 -8.70
CA PRO A 92 -0.67 16.96 -8.20
C PRO A 92 -1.70 16.05 -8.87
N PRO A 93 -2.95 15.91 -8.36
CA PRO A 93 -3.55 16.68 -7.26
C PRO A 93 -3.31 16.10 -5.87
N GLY A 94 -2.92 14.84 -5.78
CA GLY A 94 -2.64 14.25 -4.48
C GLY A 94 -1.28 14.70 -3.96
N THR A 95 -1.02 14.44 -2.69
CA THR A 95 0.32 14.57 -2.13
C THR A 95 1.00 13.21 -2.14
N ILE A 96 2.32 13.20 -1.91
CA ILE A 96 3.03 11.93 -1.79
C ILE A 96 2.53 11.21 -0.55
N GLU A 97 2.54 11.90 0.58
CA GLU A 97 2.05 11.36 1.84
C GLU A 97 0.55 11.63 1.98
N TRP A 98 -0.12 10.82 2.82
CA TRP A 98 -1.56 10.95 3.01
C TRP A 98 -1.94 11.99 4.07
N GLU A 99 -0.95 12.51 4.75
CA GLU A 99 -1.17 13.57 5.74
C GLU A 99 -0.28 14.76 5.49
#